data_969e2684d30bda2cad6183555a7c212c
#
_entry.id   969e2684d30bda2cad6183555a7c212c
#
_cell.length_a   1.000
_cell.length_b   1.000
_cell.length_c   1.000
_cell.angle_alpha   90.00
_cell.angle_beta   90.00
_cell.angle_gamma   90.00
#
_symmetry.space_group_name_H-M   'P 1'
#
loop_
_entity.id
_entity.type
_entity.pdbx_description
1 polymer ?
#
loop_
_entity_poly.entity_id
_entity_poly.type
_entity_poly.pdbx_seq_one_letter_code
_entity_poly.pdbx_strand_id
1 'polypeptide(L)'
;MHFIGVLNKDGGTFRTMDMAAFATSAERVFAEHGNSLECRVVAGADLAAELERAASDPSSDALLAGGGDGTISAAAGICFSHRMALAVLPAGTMNLFARSLGVPLQLDAAVA
;
A
#
# COMPACT_ATOMS: atom_id res chain seq x y z
N MET A 1 9.77 -3.39 -13.27
CA MET A 1 10.19 -3.03 -11.90
C MET A 1 9.51 -3.93 -10.88
N HIS A 2 10.19 -4.20 -9.81
CA HIS A 2 9.61 -4.93 -8.68
C HIS A 2 9.29 -3.95 -7.54
N PHE A 3 8.02 -3.93 -7.12
CA PHE A 3 7.54 -3.08 -6.04
C PHE A 3 7.23 -3.93 -4.82
N ILE A 4 7.58 -3.43 -3.63
CA ILE A 4 7.04 -3.97 -2.39
C ILE A 4 6.04 -2.95 -1.87
N GLY A 5 4.79 -3.39 -1.71
CA GLY A 5 3.73 -2.54 -1.18
C GLY A 5 3.54 -2.81 0.31
N VAL A 6 3.64 -1.78 1.12
CA VAL A 6 3.36 -1.87 2.56
C VAL A 6 2.08 -1.09 2.81
N LEU A 7 1.05 -1.80 3.24
CA LEU A 7 -0.29 -1.26 3.38
C LEU A 7 -0.70 -1.32 4.84
N ASN A 8 -1.01 -0.16 5.41
CA ASN A 8 -1.45 -0.06 6.80
C ASN A 8 -2.95 -0.35 6.88
N LYS A 9 -3.32 -1.54 7.33
CA LYS A 9 -4.72 -1.94 7.41
C LYS A 9 -5.54 -1.13 8.43
N ASP A 10 -4.86 -0.40 9.31
CA ASP A 10 -5.51 0.45 10.30
C ASP A 10 -5.65 1.90 9.81
N GLY A 11 -5.16 2.20 8.61
CA GLY A 11 -5.13 3.55 8.08
C GLY A 11 -6.34 3.90 7.22
N GLY A 12 -7.13 4.87 7.68
CA GLY A 12 -8.20 5.47 6.87
C GLY A 12 -9.15 4.46 6.25
N THR A 13 -9.32 4.53 4.95
CA THR A 13 -10.21 3.67 4.18
C THR A 13 -9.87 2.18 4.28
N PHE A 14 -8.61 1.84 4.50
CA PHE A 14 -8.19 0.44 4.60
C PHE A 14 -8.86 -0.31 5.76
N ARG A 15 -9.28 0.40 6.78
CA ARG A 15 -9.91 -0.23 7.96
C ARG A 15 -11.19 -0.97 7.62
N THR A 16 -11.84 -0.60 6.53
CA THR A 16 -13.13 -1.15 6.12
C THR A 16 -13.05 -1.86 4.77
N MET A 17 -11.86 -2.12 4.27
CA MET A 17 -11.66 -2.80 2.99
C MET A 17 -11.29 -4.27 3.20
N ASP A 18 -11.63 -5.08 2.21
CA ASP A 18 -11.11 -6.44 2.10
C ASP A 18 -9.67 -6.35 1.58
N MET A 19 -8.71 -6.36 2.50
CA MET A 19 -7.31 -6.16 2.15
C MET A 19 -6.71 -7.30 1.34
N ALA A 20 -7.18 -8.53 1.56
CA ALA A 20 -6.71 -9.66 0.77
C ALA A 20 -7.13 -9.52 -0.69
N ALA A 21 -8.37 -9.14 -0.93
CA ALA A 21 -8.87 -8.90 -2.29
C ALA A 21 -8.16 -7.70 -2.94
N PHE A 22 -7.93 -6.64 -2.17
CA PHE A 22 -7.23 -5.46 -2.67
C PHE A 22 -5.81 -5.83 -3.10
N ALA A 23 -5.07 -6.53 -2.26
CA ALA A 23 -3.69 -6.92 -2.56
C ALA A 23 -3.61 -7.78 -3.82
N THR A 24 -4.48 -8.77 -3.93
CA THR A 24 -4.51 -9.65 -5.11
C THR A 24 -4.81 -8.87 -6.37
N SER A 25 -5.78 -7.96 -6.32
CA SER A 25 -6.15 -7.15 -7.48
C SER A 25 -5.05 -6.18 -7.88
N ALA A 26 -4.40 -5.56 -6.91
CA ALA A 26 -3.29 -4.64 -7.16
C ALA A 26 -2.11 -5.37 -7.81
N GLU A 27 -1.77 -6.55 -7.30
CA GLU A 27 -0.68 -7.36 -7.85
C GLU A 27 -0.97 -7.75 -9.29
N ARG A 28 -2.22 -8.09 -9.60
CA ARG A 28 -2.65 -8.42 -10.96
C ARG A 28 -2.51 -7.23 -11.90
N VAL A 29 -2.95 -6.05 -11.46
CA VAL A 29 -2.86 -4.84 -12.30
C VAL A 29 -1.41 -4.48 -12.58
N PHE A 30 -0.54 -4.58 -11.60
CA PHE A 30 0.89 -4.34 -11.81
C PHE A 30 1.47 -5.32 -12.82
N ALA A 31 1.10 -6.59 -12.72
CA ALA A 31 1.57 -7.62 -13.65
C ALA A 31 1.10 -7.33 -15.08
N GLU A 32 -0.12 -6.84 -15.25
CA GLU A 32 -0.65 -6.47 -16.56
C GLU A 32 0.15 -5.35 -17.23
N HIS A 33 0.85 -4.54 -16.44
CA HIS A 33 1.69 -3.44 -16.93
C HIS A 33 3.18 -3.78 -16.93
N GLY A 34 3.52 -5.06 -16.83
CA GLY A 34 4.91 -5.50 -16.91
C GLY A 34 5.71 -5.32 -15.62
N ASN A 35 5.04 -5.08 -14.50
CA ASN A 35 5.67 -4.91 -13.20
C ASN A 35 5.26 -6.03 -12.26
N SER A 36 6.03 -6.22 -11.19
CA SER A 36 5.64 -7.13 -10.12
C SER A 36 5.43 -6.35 -8.83
N LEU A 37 4.47 -6.78 -8.04
CA LEU A 37 4.13 -6.15 -6.76
C LEU A 37 3.95 -7.25 -5.72
N GLU A 38 4.63 -7.10 -4.60
CA GLU A 38 4.41 -7.93 -3.42
C GLU A 38 3.76 -7.05 -2.36
N CYS A 39 2.52 -7.34 -2.01
CA CYS A 39 1.80 -6.58 -0.99
C CYS A 39 2.01 -7.19 0.39
N ARG A 40 2.34 -6.35 1.35
CA ARG A 40 2.46 -6.70 2.76
C ARG A 40 1.46 -5.86 3.54
N VAL A 41 0.42 -6.50 4.05
CA VAL A 41 -0.63 -5.82 4.81
C VAL A 41 -0.28 -5.95 6.29
N VAL A 42 -0.10 -4.82 6.96
CA VAL A 42 0.36 -4.80 8.35
C VAL A 42 -0.53 -3.91 9.22
N ALA A 43 -0.51 -4.19 10.51
CA ALA A 43 -1.13 -3.31 11.49
C ALA A 43 -0.27 -2.05 11.67
N GLY A 44 -0.91 -0.96 12.11
CA GLY A 44 -0.19 0.30 12.31
C GLY A 44 1.00 0.19 13.25
N ALA A 45 0.91 -0.68 14.27
CA ALA A 45 2.00 -0.90 15.21
C ALA A 45 3.25 -1.53 14.57
N ASP A 46 3.07 -2.27 13.47
CA ASP A 46 4.16 -2.96 12.78
C ASP A 46 4.66 -2.20 11.56
N LEU A 47 4.05 -1.08 11.25
CA LEU A 47 4.28 -0.34 10.01
C LEU A 47 5.73 0.06 9.81
N ALA A 48 6.33 0.71 10.81
CA ALA A 48 7.69 1.23 10.70
C ALA A 48 8.70 0.11 10.45
N ALA A 49 8.57 -1.00 11.17
CA ALA A 49 9.46 -2.15 11.00
C ALA A 49 9.33 -2.77 9.62
N GLU A 50 8.10 -2.86 9.11
CA GLU A 50 7.88 -3.44 7.78
C GLU A 50 8.37 -2.52 6.67
N LEU A 51 8.20 -1.21 6.83
CA LEU A 51 8.75 -0.24 5.88
C LEU A 51 10.28 -0.33 5.81
N GLU A 52 10.94 -0.46 6.96
CA GLU A 52 12.39 -0.63 7.00
C GLU A 52 12.82 -1.91 6.30
N ARG A 53 12.14 -3.01 6.57
CA ARG A 53 12.44 -4.27 5.91
C ARG A 53 12.29 -4.18 4.39
N ALA A 54 11.20 -3.57 3.94
CA ALA A 54 10.91 -3.43 2.52
C ALA A 54 11.93 -2.53 1.83
N ALA A 55 12.32 -1.43 2.47
CA ALA A 55 13.30 -0.50 1.90
C ALA A 55 14.70 -1.10 1.85
N SER A 56 14.98 -2.08 2.71
CA SER A 56 16.27 -2.76 2.77
C SER A 56 16.33 -4.00 1.89
N ASP A 57 15.20 -4.41 1.29
CA ASP A 57 15.13 -5.62 0.49
C ASP A 57 15.84 -5.38 -0.86
N PRO A 58 16.88 -6.16 -1.17
CA PRO A 58 17.64 -5.95 -2.41
C PRO A 58 16.85 -6.24 -3.67
N SER A 59 15.73 -6.96 -3.58
CA SER A 59 14.89 -7.25 -4.75
C SER A 59 13.95 -6.11 -5.09
N SER A 60 13.78 -5.13 -4.20
CA SER A 60 12.83 -4.04 -4.38
C SER A 60 13.43 -2.90 -5.20
N ASP A 61 12.76 -2.53 -6.29
CA ASP A 61 13.13 -1.35 -7.07
C ASP A 61 12.44 -0.10 -6.54
N ALA A 62 11.28 -0.26 -5.93
CA ALA A 62 10.50 0.86 -5.40
C ALA A 62 9.55 0.35 -4.31
N LEU A 63 9.18 1.25 -3.42
CA LEU A 63 8.18 1.00 -2.38
C LEU A 63 6.84 1.60 -2.80
N LEU A 64 5.77 0.90 -2.49
CA LEU A 64 4.42 1.45 -2.57
C LEU A 64 3.88 1.51 -1.14
N ALA A 65 3.54 2.70 -0.68
CA ALA A 65 2.99 2.88 0.67
C ALA A 65 1.52 3.25 0.58
N GLY A 66 0.69 2.55 1.32
CA GLY A 66 -0.74 2.83 1.37
C GLY A 66 -1.22 3.09 2.79
N GLY A 67 -1.97 4.17 2.97
CA GLY A 67 -2.50 4.57 4.26
C GLY A 67 -2.79 6.05 4.34
N GLY A 68 -2.94 6.56 5.54
CA GLY A 68 -3.14 7.98 5.79
C GLY A 68 -1.85 8.76 5.80
N ASP A 69 -1.93 10.03 6.17
CA ASP A 69 -0.79 10.94 6.14
C ASP A 69 0.39 10.47 6.98
N GLY A 70 0.12 9.87 8.14
CA GLY A 70 1.18 9.35 9.00
C GLY A 70 1.95 8.21 8.35
N THR A 71 1.25 7.32 7.65
CA THR A 71 1.86 6.21 6.93
C THR A 71 2.75 6.74 5.80
N ILE A 72 2.24 7.69 5.04
CA ILE A 72 2.97 8.26 3.91
C ILE A 72 4.20 9.04 4.40
N SER A 73 4.08 9.81 5.48
CA SER A 73 5.21 10.51 6.08
C SER A 73 6.30 9.55 6.53
N ALA A 74 5.92 8.47 7.22
CA ALA A 74 6.88 7.47 7.67
C ALA A 74 7.59 6.82 6.49
N ALA A 75 6.84 6.44 5.45
CA ALA A 75 7.40 5.85 4.25
C ALA A 75 8.35 6.80 3.53
N ALA A 76 7.98 8.08 3.44
CA ALA A 76 8.82 9.08 2.79
C ALA A 76 10.16 9.23 3.51
N GLY A 77 10.16 9.29 4.84
CA GLY A 77 11.39 9.40 5.61
C GLY A 77 12.30 8.19 5.44
N ILE A 78 11.73 6.99 5.48
CA ILE A 78 12.47 5.74 5.33
C ILE A 78 13.02 5.62 3.90
N CYS A 79 12.21 5.89 2.90
CA CYS A 79 12.66 5.82 1.51
C CYS A 79 13.75 6.84 1.21
N PHE A 80 13.65 8.03 1.77
CA PHE A 80 14.68 9.04 1.63
C PHE A 80 16.02 8.54 2.19
N SER A 81 15.99 7.94 3.39
CA SER A 81 17.19 7.43 4.04
C SER A 81 17.83 6.29 3.24
N HIS A 82 17.03 5.47 2.60
CA HIS A 82 17.50 4.32 1.82
C HIS A 82 17.70 4.63 0.34
N ARG A 83 17.44 5.86 -0.08
CA ARG A 83 17.46 6.26 -1.50
C ARG A 83 16.55 5.40 -2.36
N MET A 84 15.40 5.01 -1.79
CA MET A 84 14.42 4.17 -2.44
C MET A 84 13.33 5.04 -3.08
N ALA A 85 12.93 4.71 -4.29
CA ALA A 85 11.79 5.36 -4.93
C ALA A 85 10.51 5.01 -4.19
N LEU A 86 9.60 5.97 -4.06
CA LEU A 86 8.35 5.81 -3.34
C LEU A 86 7.16 6.17 -4.23
N ALA A 87 6.20 5.24 -4.31
CA ALA A 87 4.87 5.50 -4.81
C ALA A 87 3.91 5.49 -3.63
N VAL A 88 2.87 6.30 -3.67
CA VAL A 88 1.94 6.42 -2.55
C VAL A 88 0.50 6.20 -2.98
N LEU A 89 -0.29 5.61 -2.06
CA LEU A 89 -1.74 5.50 -2.18
C LEU A 89 -2.36 6.25 -1.01
N PRO A 90 -2.64 7.55 -1.16
CA PRO A 90 -3.26 8.33 -0.09
C PRO A 90 -4.67 7.82 0.20
N ALA A 91 -5.08 7.87 1.46
CA ALA A 91 -6.39 7.40 1.89
C ALA A 91 -7.53 8.02 1.07
N GLY A 92 -7.42 9.31 0.72
CA GLY A 92 -8.46 9.99 -0.05
C GLY A 92 -8.67 9.48 -1.47
N THR A 93 -7.64 8.92 -2.10
CA THR A 93 -7.72 8.39 -3.46
C THR A 93 -7.98 6.89 -3.48
N MET A 94 -7.88 6.24 -2.33
CA MET A 94 -7.96 4.79 -2.25
C MET A 94 -9.31 4.23 -2.68
N ASN A 95 -10.40 4.93 -2.39
CA ASN A 95 -11.73 4.50 -2.81
C ASN A 95 -11.82 4.38 -4.33
N LEU A 96 -11.33 5.39 -5.05
CA LEU A 96 -11.37 5.37 -6.51
C LEU A 96 -10.45 4.30 -7.06
N PHE A 97 -9.28 4.14 -6.47
CA PHE A 97 -8.33 3.11 -6.88
C PHE A 97 -8.92 1.71 -6.67
N ALA A 98 -9.51 1.47 -5.51
CA ALA A 98 -10.13 0.19 -5.21
C ALA A 98 -11.28 -0.11 -6.17
N ARG A 99 -12.09 0.88 -6.53
CA ARG A 99 -13.16 0.71 -7.52
C ARG A 99 -12.61 0.32 -8.88
N SER A 100 -11.50 0.94 -9.29
CA SER A 100 -10.85 0.61 -10.55
C SER A 100 -10.37 -0.84 -10.59
N LEU A 101 -10.00 -1.38 -9.43
CA LEU A 101 -9.56 -2.77 -9.30
C LEU A 101 -10.72 -3.75 -9.14
N GLY A 102 -11.94 -3.24 -8.98
CA GLY A 102 -13.11 -4.09 -8.73
C GLY A 102 -13.15 -4.68 -7.34
N VAL A 103 -12.49 -4.04 -6.36
CA VAL A 103 -12.42 -4.53 -4.99
C VAL A 103 -13.65 -4.11 -4.21
N PRO A 104 -14.32 -5.03 -3.51
CA PRO A 104 -15.43 -4.67 -2.63
C PRO A 104 -14.94 -3.83 -1.46
N LEU A 105 -15.71 -2.79 -1.13
CA LEU A 105 -15.46 -1.95 0.02
C LEU A 105 -16.48 -2.27 1.10
N GLN A 106 -16.03 -2.35 2.35
CA GLN A 106 -16.91 -2.56 3.50
C GLN A 106 -17.34 -1.22 4.09
N LEU A 107 -17.69 -0.30 3.21
CA LEU A 107 -17.94 1.08 3.58
C LEU A 107 -19.39 1.52 3.44
N ASP A 108 -20.24 0.69 2.91
CA ASP A 108 -21.61 1.07 2.57
C ASP A 108 -22.33 1.79 3.71
N ALA A 109 -22.22 1.26 4.91
CA ALA A 109 -22.86 1.84 6.09
C ALA A 109 -22.11 3.06 6.62
N ALA A 110 -20.81 3.12 6.43
CA ALA A 110 -19.98 4.18 7.00
C ALA A 110 -19.94 5.41 6.12
N VAL A 111 -20.15 5.23 4.82
CA VAL A 111 -19.98 6.28 3.83
C VAL A 111 -21.30 6.88 3.44
N ALA A 112 -22.35 6.20 3.74
CA ALA A 112 -23.69 6.61 3.42
C ALA A 112 -24.01 8.03 3.89
#